data_bc9d6a1f6b32ad5a1dbf6e4a38cdf18e
#
_entry.id   bc9d6a1f6b32ad5a1dbf6e4a38cdf18e
#
_cell.length_a   1.000
_cell.length_b   1.000
_cell.length_c   1.000
_cell.angle_alpha   90.00
_cell.angle_beta   90.00
_cell.angle_gamma   90.00
#
_symmetry.space_group_name_H-M   'P 1'
#
loop_
_entity.id
_entity.type
_entity.pdbx_description
1 polymer ?
#
loop_
_entity_poly.entity_id
_entity_poly.type
_entity_poly.pdbx_seq_one_letter_code
_entity_poly.pdbx_strand_id
1 'polypeptide(L)'
;SSDLLEPLLPPGSVIRRPEDGMEDLQNRRLLFAVALDPSGCNLAYYGMLRALRGSDTLLRGSVAGVIVTGVGEFYTKDVARDMVFAANQAGCAFLGRPLVEATGSLRNFRIQAQIGGVDEKTAFRLAVRELIARLDGWRPLPAVRRVLALHASQCSTSNTLALWELVKSALPPEIAVEEV
;
A
#
# COMPACT_ATOMS: atom_id res chain seq x y z
N SER A 1 -17.58 -9.27 -5.14
CA SER A 1 -16.29 -8.63 -5.50
C SER A 1 -15.11 -9.61 -5.45
N SER A 2 -15.14 -10.66 -4.64
CA SER A 2 -14.14 -11.74 -4.70
C SER A 2 -14.03 -12.36 -6.08
N ASP A 3 -15.15 -12.59 -6.74
CA ASP A 3 -15.23 -13.22 -8.05
C ASP A 3 -14.48 -12.47 -9.18
N LEU A 4 -14.20 -11.19 -8.99
CA LEU A 4 -13.41 -10.39 -9.94
C LEU A 4 -11.90 -10.49 -9.69
N LEU A 5 -11.50 -10.76 -8.47
CA LEU A 5 -10.08 -10.79 -8.07
C LEU A 5 -9.50 -12.21 -8.11
N GLU A 6 -10.26 -13.22 -7.69
CA GLU A 6 -9.79 -14.61 -7.66
C GLU A 6 -9.13 -15.08 -8.96
N PRO A 7 -9.70 -14.82 -10.16
CA PRO A 7 -9.08 -15.24 -11.42
C PRO A 7 -7.77 -14.51 -11.76
N LEU A 8 -7.45 -13.44 -11.02
CA LEU A 8 -6.25 -12.62 -11.24
C LEU A 8 -5.13 -12.97 -10.27
N LEU A 9 -5.43 -13.73 -9.20
CA LEU A 9 -4.44 -14.08 -8.19
C LEU A 9 -3.51 -15.20 -8.70
N PRO A 10 -2.21 -15.17 -8.32
CA PRO A 10 -1.28 -16.24 -8.63
C PRO A 10 -1.73 -17.59 -8.03
N PRO A 11 -1.37 -18.73 -8.66
CA PRO A 11 -1.62 -20.04 -8.09
C PRO A 11 -1.02 -20.17 -6.68
N GLY A 12 -1.77 -20.77 -5.76
CA GLY A 12 -1.35 -20.93 -4.36
C GLY A 12 -1.61 -19.71 -3.48
N SER A 13 -2.26 -18.67 -4.01
CA SER A 13 -2.74 -17.56 -3.18
C SER A 13 -3.77 -18.03 -2.16
N VAL A 14 -3.65 -17.53 -0.92
CA VAL A 14 -4.59 -17.82 0.16
C VAL A 14 -5.42 -16.56 0.41
N ILE A 15 -6.74 -16.71 0.33
CA ILE A 15 -7.69 -15.65 0.68
C ILE A 15 -8.06 -15.81 2.14
N ARG A 16 -7.87 -14.75 2.91
CA ARG A 16 -8.29 -14.68 4.32
C ARG A 16 -9.23 -13.50 4.51
N ARG A 17 -10.19 -13.70 5.38
CA ARG A 17 -11.07 -12.63 5.87
C ARG A 17 -10.57 -12.14 7.22
N PRO A 18 -10.86 -10.89 7.63
CA PRO A 18 -10.43 -10.38 8.92
C PRO A 18 -10.88 -11.25 10.13
N GLU A 19 -12.01 -11.90 10.01
CA GLU A 19 -12.53 -12.83 11.03
C GLU A 19 -11.75 -14.14 11.14
N ASP A 20 -10.98 -14.52 10.13
CA ASP A 20 -10.13 -15.73 10.14
C ASP A 20 -8.83 -15.53 10.95
N GLY A 21 -8.63 -14.32 11.50
CA GLY A 21 -7.42 -13.93 12.21
C GLY A 21 -6.36 -13.33 11.30
N MET A 22 -5.43 -12.62 11.92
CA MET A 22 -4.33 -11.92 11.24
C MET A 22 -2.95 -12.46 11.64
N GLU A 23 -2.88 -13.68 12.12
CA GLU A 23 -1.63 -14.34 12.49
C GLU A 23 -0.84 -14.76 11.24
N ASP A 24 0.46 -14.93 11.39
CA ASP A 24 1.40 -15.39 10.33
C ASP A 24 1.44 -14.53 9.06
N LEU A 25 1.22 -13.23 9.20
CA LEU A 25 1.30 -12.28 8.09
C LEU A 25 2.69 -11.65 7.93
N GLN A 26 3.67 -12.05 8.71
CA GLN A 26 5.06 -11.57 8.59
C GLN A 26 5.78 -12.21 7.40
N ASN A 27 6.66 -11.45 6.77
CA ASN A 27 7.46 -11.89 5.63
C ASN A 27 6.60 -12.44 4.46
N ARG A 28 5.45 -11.82 4.22
CA ARG A 28 4.48 -12.21 3.18
C ARG A 28 4.34 -11.14 2.11
N ARG A 29 3.83 -11.57 0.95
CA ARG A 29 3.27 -10.66 -0.06
C ARG A 29 1.77 -10.58 0.19
N LEU A 30 1.28 -9.39 0.46
CA LEU A 30 -0.09 -9.17 0.89
C LEU A 30 -0.84 -8.32 -0.13
N LEU A 31 -2.07 -8.66 -0.41
CA LEU A 31 -2.98 -7.86 -1.19
C LEU A 31 -4.21 -7.56 -0.33
N PHE A 32 -4.33 -6.33 0.12
CA PHE A 32 -5.52 -5.87 0.84
C PHE A 32 -6.61 -5.54 -0.17
N ALA A 33 -7.76 -6.20 -0.06
CA ALA A 33 -8.91 -5.96 -0.91
C ALA A 33 -10.10 -5.49 -0.08
N VAL A 34 -10.59 -4.28 -0.34
CA VAL A 34 -11.71 -3.67 0.39
C VAL A 34 -12.81 -3.30 -0.59
N ALA A 35 -14.02 -3.78 -0.33
CA ALA A 35 -15.22 -3.37 -1.06
C ALA A 35 -16.10 -2.51 -0.15
N LEU A 36 -16.41 -1.28 -0.58
CA LEU A 36 -17.27 -0.37 0.14
C LEU A 36 -18.72 -0.55 -0.32
N ASP A 37 -19.64 -0.49 0.61
CA ASP A 37 -21.08 -0.45 0.35
C ASP A 37 -21.52 0.91 -0.24
N PRO A 38 -22.81 1.10 -0.57
CA PRO A 38 -23.32 2.38 -1.09
C PRO A 38 -23.13 3.56 -0.14
N SER A 39 -23.01 3.34 1.17
CA SER A 39 -22.72 4.37 2.17
C SER A 39 -21.23 4.71 2.30
N GLY A 40 -20.37 4.02 1.56
CA GLY A 40 -18.92 4.19 1.63
C GLY A 40 -18.29 3.48 2.83
N CYS A 41 -18.98 2.51 3.43
CA CYS A 41 -18.54 1.81 4.62
C CYS A 41 -18.19 0.35 4.36
N ASN A 42 -17.34 -0.20 5.26
CA ASN A 42 -17.07 -1.63 5.37
C ASN A 42 -16.64 -1.94 6.81
N LEU A 43 -17.48 -2.65 7.57
CA LEU A 43 -17.22 -2.93 8.99
C LEU A 43 -15.99 -3.83 9.20
N ALA A 44 -15.78 -4.82 8.34
CA ALA A 44 -14.61 -5.70 8.42
C ALA A 44 -13.29 -4.93 8.24
N TYR A 45 -13.31 -3.91 7.38
CA TYR A 45 -12.18 -2.98 7.19
C TYR A 45 -11.79 -2.28 8.49
N TYR A 46 -12.75 -1.77 9.27
CA TYR A 46 -12.46 -1.11 10.55
C TYR A 46 -11.87 -2.05 11.58
N GLY A 47 -12.35 -3.30 11.60
CA GLY A 47 -11.76 -4.36 12.43
C GLY A 47 -10.28 -4.60 12.07
N MET A 48 -9.96 -4.68 10.78
CA MET A 48 -8.60 -4.84 10.27
C MET A 48 -7.72 -3.63 10.62
N LEU A 49 -8.21 -2.41 10.44
CA LEU A 49 -7.48 -1.20 10.85
C LEU A 49 -7.13 -1.20 12.33
N ARG A 50 -8.07 -1.62 13.18
CA ARG A 50 -7.85 -1.72 14.63
C ARG A 50 -6.74 -2.70 14.95
N ALA A 51 -6.74 -3.87 14.32
CA ALA A 51 -5.69 -4.88 14.50
C ALA A 51 -4.32 -4.37 14.05
N LEU A 52 -4.24 -3.74 12.88
CA LEU A 52 -3.01 -3.16 12.34
C LEU A 52 -2.43 -2.06 13.25
N ARG A 53 -3.27 -1.16 13.75
CA ARG A 53 -2.85 -0.07 14.65
C ARG A 53 -2.49 -0.55 16.05
N GLY A 54 -2.89 -1.76 16.43
CA GLY A 54 -2.60 -2.38 17.72
C GLY A 54 -1.23 -3.06 17.79
N SER A 55 -0.47 -3.12 16.70
CA SER A 55 0.82 -3.82 16.65
C SER A 55 1.76 -3.18 15.63
N ASP A 56 2.97 -2.90 16.03
CA ASP A 56 4.04 -2.36 15.17
C ASP A 56 4.83 -3.45 14.42
N THR A 57 4.51 -4.71 14.65
CA THR A 57 5.25 -5.87 14.13
C THR A 57 4.40 -6.89 13.40
N LEU A 58 3.08 -6.72 13.39
CA LEU A 58 2.13 -7.70 12.83
C LEU A 58 2.45 -8.09 11.39
N LEU A 59 2.93 -7.14 10.59
CA LEU A 59 3.26 -7.29 9.17
C LEU A 59 4.75 -7.14 8.88
N ARG A 60 5.60 -7.28 9.89
CA ARG A 60 7.04 -7.05 9.74
C ARG A 60 7.64 -7.88 8.60
N GLY A 61 8.41 -7.22 7.74
CA GLY A 61 9.06 -7.86 6.60
C GLY A 61 8.13 -8.18 5.42
N SER A 62 6.84 -7.85 5.53
CA SER A 62 5.88 -8.03 4.46
C SER A 62 5.87 -6.84 3.50
N VAL A 63 5.43 -7.10 2.28
CA VAL A 63 5.18 -6.09 1.25
C VAL A 63 3.74 -6.18 0.80
N ALA A 64 3.11 -5.04 0.56
CA ALA A 64 1.69 -5.04 0.21
C ALA A 64 1.33 -4.16 -0.99
N GLY A 65 0.17 -4.49 -1.56
CA GLY A 65 -0.65 -3.66 -2.42
C GLY A 65 -2.06 -3.53 -1.86
N VAL A 66 -2.80 -2.53 -2.31
CA VAL A 66 -4.17 -2.26 -1.87
C VAL A 66 -5.10 -2.12 -3.07
N ILE A 67 -6.23 -2.80 -3.03
CA ILE A 67 -7.32 -2.61 -3.97
C ILE A 67 -8.55 -2.18 -3.18
N VAL A 68 -9.15 -1.07 -3.57
CA VAL A 68 -10.42 -0.61 -3.00
C VAL A 68 -11.43 -0.44 -4.11
N THR A 69 -12.62 -1.00 -3.92
CA THR A 69 -13.75 -0.81 -4.82
C THR A 69 -14.93 -0.19 -4.08
N GLY A 70 -15.59 0.78 -4.66
CA GLY A 70 -16.79 1.41 -4.12
C GLY A 70 -18.00 1.20 -5.04
N VAL A 71 -19.18 1.14 -4.46
CA VAL A 71 -20.44 1.25 -5.21
C VAL A 71 -20.71 2.72 -5.56
N GLY A 72 -20.29 3.64 -4.69
CA GLY A 72 -20.35 5.09 -4.88
C GLY A 72 -19.07 5.69 -5.49
N GLU A 73 -19.07 7.01 -5.59
CA GLU A 73 -17.96 7.78 -6.19
C GLU A 73 -16.95 8.31 -5.14
N PHE A 74 -17.23 8.10 -3.85
CA PHE A 74 -16.48 8.73 -2.76
C PHE A 74 -15.84 7.69 -1.84
N TYR A 75 -14.90 8.15 -1.00
CA TYR A 75 -14.24 7.42 0.09
C TYR A 75 -13.23 6.34 -0.31
N THR A 76 -13.22 5.84 -1.55
CA THR A 76 -12.30 4.77 -1.99
C THR A 76 -10.83 5.15 -1.75
N LYS A 77 -10.47 6.39 -2.06
CA LYS A 77 -9.10 6.88 -1.91
C LYS A 77 -8.69 7.05 -0.44
N ASP A 78 -9.61 7.56 0.40
CA ASP A 78 -9.34 7.76 1.82
C ASP A 78 -9.17 6.42 2.54
N VAL A 79 -10.05 5.46 2.27
CA VAL A 79 -9.96 4.10 2.79
C VAL A 79 -8.63 3.44 2.39
N ALA A 80 -8.23 3.59 1.13
CA ALA A 80 -6.98 3.03 0.64
C ALA A 80 -5.76 3.68 1.32
N ARG A 81 -5.75 4.99 1.48
CA ARG A 81 -4.67 5.73 2.16
C ARG A 81 -4.56 5.31 3.62
N ASP A 82 -5.68 5.22 4.33
CA ASP A 82 -5.70 4.81 5.73
C ASP A 82 -5.22 3.37 5.91
N MET A 83 -5.54 2.47 4.96
CA MET A 83 -5.02 1.11 4.94
C MET A 83 -3.50 1.10 4.77
N VAL A 84 -2.97 1.86 3.80
CA VAL A 84 -1.52 1.96 3.59
C VAL A 84 -0.84 2.46 4.86
N PHE A 85 -1.38 3.50 5.48
CA PHE A 85 -0.81 4.09 6.69
C PHE A 85 -0.81 3.09 7.86
N ALA A 86 -1.95 2.44 8.14
CA ALA A 86 -2.07 1.49 9.24
C ALA A 86 -1.17 0.25 9.03
N ALA A 87 -1.12 -0.29 7.80
CA ALA A 87 -0.27 -1.43 7.50
C ALA A 87 1.23 -1.06 7.56
N ASN A 88 1.60 0.17 7.17
CA ASN A 88 2.97 0.65 7.30
C ASN A 88 3.39 0.78 8.77
N GLN A 89 2.50 1.30 9.64
CA GLN A 89 2.72 1.29 11.10
C GLN A 89 2.93 -0.13 11.66
N ALA A 90 2.22 -1.12 11.11
CA ALA A 90 2.37 -2.53 11.48
C ALA A 90 3.62 -3.21 10.90
N GLY A 91 4.53 -2.47 10.26
CA GLY A 91 5.80 -2.95 9.73
C GLY A 91 5.76 -3.45 8.28
N CYS A 92 4.70 -3.16 7.53
CA CYS A 92 4.58 -3.50 6.12
C CYS A 92 5.23 -2.47 5.21
N ALA A 93 5.99 -2.93 4.21
CA ALA A 93 6.46 -2.08 3.13
C ALA A 93 5.42 -2.01 2.00
N PHE A 94 5.46 -0.94 1.21
CA PHE A 94 4.61 -0.82 0.03
C PHE A 94 5.43 -0.58 -1.22
N LEU A 95 4.99 -1.17 -2.33
CA LEU A 95 5.57 -0.94 -3.65
C LEU A 95 5.28 0.49 -4.13
N GLY A 96 6.07 0.98 -5.07
CA GLY A 96 5.69 2.18 -5.82
C GLY A 96 4.33 1.97 -6.50
N ARG A 97 3.41 2.94 -6.39
CA ARG A 97 2.01 2.84 -6.84
C ARG A 97 1.29 1.63 -6.23
N PRO A 98 1.17 1.53 -4.91
CA PRO A 98 0.64 0.35 -4.24
C PRO A 98 -0.89 0.25 -4.31
N LEU A 99 -1.55 1.27 -4.84
CA LEU A 99 -2.99 1.44 -4.76
C LEU A 99 -3.64 1.33 -6.14
N VAL A 100 -4.68 0.50 -6.21
CA VAL A 100 -5.67 0.48 -7.29
C VAL A 100 -7.03 0.72 -6.67
N GLU A 101 -7.65 1.85 -6.98
CA GLU A 101 -9.00 2.18 -6.52
C GLU A 101 -9.97 2.21 -7.69
N ALA A 102 -11.20 1.77 -7.46
CA ALA A 102 -12.27 1.82 -8.43
C ALA A 102 -13.52 2.44 -7.79
N THR A 103 -13.94 3.60 -8.31
CA THR A 103 -15.24 4.17 -7.98
C THR A 103 -16.35 3.41 -8.71
N GLY A 104 -17.60 3.58 -8.27
CA GLY A 104 -18.74 2.85 -8.84
C GLY A 104 -18.90 3.02 -10.36
N SER A 105 -18.63 4.22 -10.87
CA SER A 105 -18.69 4.53 -12.31
C SER A 105 -17.38 4.24 -13.07
N LEU A 106 -16.29 3.88 -12.39
CA LEU A 106 -14.95 3.75 -12.95
C LEU A 106 -14.41 5.02 -13.63
N ARG A 107 -14.99 6.19 -13.35
CA ARG A 107 -14.56 7.47 -13.96
C ARG A 107 -13.10 7.80 -13.72
N ASN A 108 -12.54 7.34 -12.61
CA ASN A 108 -11.14 7.50 -12.28
C ASN A 108 -10.20 6.71 -13.22
N PHE A 109 -10.72 5.77 -14.05
CA PHE A 109 -9.97 5.06 -15.08
C PHE A 109 -10.12 5.65 -16.48
N ARG A 110 -10.97 6.67 -16.67
CA ARG A 110 -11.28 7.23 -18.00
C ARG A 110 -10.04 7.66 -18.79
N ILE A 111 -9.11 8.36 -18.16
CA ILE A 111 -7.89 8.82 -18.84
C ILE A 111 -7.00 7.64 -19.24
N GLN A 112 -6.84 6.68 -18.35
CA GLN A 112 -6.03 5.48 -18.62
C GLN A 112 -6.67 4.63 -19.74
N ALA A 113 -7.98 4.52 -19.74
CA ALA A 113 -8.75 3.83 -20.78
C ALA A 113 -8.54 4.49 -22.15
N GLN A 114 -8.64 5.83 -22.24
CA GLN A 114 -8.38 6.58 -23.46
C GLN A 114 -6.94 6.39 -23.99
N ILE A 115 -5.94 6.51 -23.10
CA ILE A 115 -4.53 6.32 -23.49
C ILE A 115 -4.29 4.87 -23.96
N GLY A 116 -4.91 3.89 -23.32
CA GLY A 116 -4.75 2.47 -23.65
C GLY A 116 -5.64 1.97 -24.79
N GLY A 117 -6.54 2.79 -25.33
CA GLY A 117 -7.51 2.38 -26.36
C GLY A 117 -8.45 1.26 -25.91
N VAL A 118 -8.82 1.24 -24.62
CA VAL A 118 -9.68 0.21 -24.00
C VAL A 118 -10.83 0.86 -23.22
N ASP A 119 -11.78 0.07 -22.74
CA ASP A 119 -12.83 0.54 -21.82
C ASP A 119 -12.30 0.66 -20.38
N GLU A 120 -13.00 1.40 -19.51
CA GLU A 120 -12.61 1.67 -18.13
C GLU A 120 -12.51 0.38 -17.29
N LYS A 121 -13.35 -0.61 -17.54
CA LYS A 121 -13.32 -1.89 -16.85
C LYS A 121 -12.07 -2.69 -17.20
N THR A 122 -11.67 -2.66 -18.45
CA THR A 122 -10.43 -3.26 -18.93
C THR A 122 -9.23 -2.53 -18.35
N ALA A 123 -9.22 -1.18 -18.33
CA ALA A 123 -8.17 -0.39 -17.72
C ALA A 123 -8.01 -0.71 -16.23
N PHE A 124 -9.10 -0.83 -15.47
CA PHE A 124 -9.08 -1.28 -14.08
C PHE A 124 -8.46 -2.68 -13.93
N ARG A 125 -8.89 -3.65 -14.74
CA ARG A 125 -8.34 -5.02 -14.69
C ARG A 125 -6.84 -5.05 -14.99
N LEU A 126 -6.39 -4.26 -15.95
CA LEU A 126 -4.97 -4.14 -16.28
C LEU A 126 -4.18 -3.54 -15.10
N ALA A 127 -4.70 -2.51 -14.44
CA ALA A 127 -4.07 -1.92 -13.25
C ALA A 127 -3.96 -2.92 -12.09
N VAL A 128 -5.00 -3.74 -11.87
CA VAL A 128 -4.97 -4.82 -10.87
C VAL A 128 -3.92 -5.87 -11.21
N ARG A 129 -3.88 -6.34 -12.46
CA ARG A 129 -2.87 -7.31 -12.92
C ARG A 129 -1.46 -6.78 -12.76
N GLU A 130 -1.22 -5.52 -13.11
CA GLU A 130 0.08 -4.87 -12.96
C GLU A 130 0.49 -4.78 -11.48
N LEU A 131 -0.42 -4.43 -10.57
CA LEU A 131 -0.16 -4.41 -9.14
C LEU A 131 0.22 -5.81 -8.63
N ILE A 132 -0.54 -6.85 -9.00
CA ILE A 132 -0.27 -8.23 -8.61
C ILE A 132 1.07 -8.71 -9.16
N ALA A 133 1.37 -8.44 -10.43
CA ALA A 133 2.64 -8.83 -11.05
C ALA A 133 3.84 -8.17 -10.36
N ARG A 134 3.74 -6.89 -10.02
CA ARG A 134 4.79 -6.19 -9.25
C ARG A 134 4.95 -6.76 -7.84
N LEU A 135 3.86 -7.10 -7.19
CA LEU A 135 3.87 -7.71 -5.87
C LEU A 135 4.50 -9.12 -5.92
N ASP A 136 4.17 -9.91 -6.93
CA ASP A 136 4.75 -11.23 -7.12
C ASP A 136 6.24 -11.17 -7.48
N GLY A 137 6.62 -10.22 -8.30
CA GLY A 137 8.03 -9.96 -8.68
C GLY A 137 8.88 -9.33 -7.59
N TRP A 138 8.30 -8.87 -6.48
CA TRP A 138 9.06 -8.20 -5.43
C TRP A 138 10.10 -9.10 -4.78
N ARG A 139 11.24 -8.53 -4.49
CA ARG A 139 12.33 -9.17 -3.74
C ARG A 139 12.78 -8.23 -2.64
N PRO A 140 13.16 -8.74 -1.46
CA PRO A 140 13.74 -7.92 -0.41
C PRO A 140 14.94 -7.15 -0.94
N LEU A 141 14.99 -5.86 -0.63
CA LEU A 141 16.17 -5.07 -0.93
C LEU A 141 17.33 -5.54 -0.03
N PRO A 142 18.58 -5.49 -0.53
CA PRO A 142 19.73 -5.72 0.32
C PRO A 142 19.74 -4.68 1.45
N ALA A 143 20.40 -5.01 2.55
CA ALA A 143 20.53 -4.08 3.67
C ALA A 143 21.10 -2.74 3.20
N VAL A 144 20.45 -1.65 3.59
CA VAL A 144 20.92 -0.28 3.28
C VAL A 144 22.24 -0.08 4.00
N ARG A 145 23.28 0.31 3.24
CA ARG A 145 24.61 0.62 3.78
C ARG A 145 24.98 2.09 3.61
N ARG A 146 24.23 2.82 2.79
CA ARG A 146 24.45 4.25 2.55
C ARG A 146 23.11 4.97 2.50
N VAL A 147 23.09 6.16 3.07
CA VAL A 147 21.99 7.12 2.97
C VAL A 147 22.56 8.38 2.37
N LEU A 148 21.94 8.85 1.27
CA LEU A 148 22.19 10.16 0.71
C LEU A 148 21.07 11.10 1.17
N ALA A 149 21.43 12.13 1.93
CA ALA A 149 20.51 13.16 2.37
C ALA A 149 20.61 14.38 1.45
N LEU A 150 19.53 14.71 0.77
CA LEU A 150 19.42 15.88 -0.10
C LEU A 150 18.68 16.99 0.64
N HIS A 151 19.36 18.09 0.94
CA HIS A 151 18.78 19.24 1.63
C HIS A 151 18.33 20.31 0.62
N ALA A 152 17.02 20.54 0.53
CA ALA A 152 16.44 21.59 -0.30
C ALA A 152 16.14 22.88 0.49
N SER A 153 16.48 22.94 1.77
CA SER A 153 16.26 24.14 2.60
C SER A 153 17.43 25.12 2.49
N GLN A 154 17.10 26.37 2.19
CA GLN A 154 18.08 27.48 2.18
C GLN A 154 18.26 28.12 3.57
N CYS A 155 17.51 27.66 4.58
CA CYS A 155 17.53 28.22 5.92
C CYS A 155 18.32 27.31 6.86
N SER A 156 19.39 27.82 7.46
CA SER A 156 20.24 27.10 8.44
C SER A 156 19.50 26.68 9.72
N THR A 157 18.35 27.31 10.01
CA THR A 157 17.51 27.03 11.18
C THR A 157 16.20 26.32 10.80
N SER A 158 16.19 25.58 9.69
CA SER A 158 14.95 24.96 9.23
C SER A 158 14.57 23.76 10.10
N ASN A 159 13.26 23.57 10.33
CA ASN A 159 12.72 22.39 11.00
C ASN A 159 13.07 21.08 10.25
N THR A 160 13.28 21.15 8.92
CA THR A 160 13.70 20.01 8.12
C THR A 160 15.11 19.54 8.49
N LEU A 161 16.04 20.47 8.72
CA LEU A 161 17.38 20.13 9.18
C LEU A 161 17.36 19.57 10.59
N ALA A 162 16.57 20.17 11.50
CA ALA A 162 16.43 19.64 12.87
C ALA A 162 15.85 18.22 12.88
N LEU A 163 14.85 17.94 12.03
CA LEU A 163 14.30 16.61 11.86
C LEU A 163 15.32 15.62 11.28
N TRP A 164 16.13 16.08 10.31
CA TRP A 164 17.20 15.26 9.74
C TRP A 164 18.24 14.87 10.78
N GLU A 165 18.68 15.79 11.65
CA GLU A 165 19.63 15.47 12.71
C GLU A 165 19.08 14.41 13.69
N LEU A 166 17.76 14.43 13.98
CA LEU A 166 17.10 13.38 14.76
C LEU A 166 17.16 12.03 14.03
N VAL A 167 16.83 12.00 12.73
CA VAL A 167 16.91 10.78 11.93
C VAL A 167 18.34 10.26 11.88
N LYS A 168 19.31 11.13 11.62
CA LYS A 168 20.74 10.79 11.55
C LYS A 168 21.24 10.18 12.86
N SER A 169 20.83 10.74 13.99
CA SER A 169 21.21 10.21 15.32
C SER A 169 20.59 8.83 15.61
N ALA A 170 19.50 8.46 14.97
CA ALA A 170 18.84 7.17 15.12
C ALA A 170 19.32 6.11 14.11
N LEU A 171 20.16 6.47 13.13
CA LEU A 171 20.71 5.51 12.19
C LEU A 171 21.72 4.59 12.86
N PRO A 172 21.74 3.29 12.50
CA PRO A 172 22.78 2.38 12.92
C PRO A 172 24.18 2.88 12.50
N PRO A 173 25.21 2.70 13.34
CA PRO A 173 26.55 3.26 13.09
C PRO A 173 27.25 2.70 11.85
N GLU A 174 26.82 1.56 11.35
CA GLU A 174 27.31 0.94 10.11
C GLU A 174 26.76 1.58 8.84
N ILE A 175 25.80 2.48 8.95
CA ILE A 175 25.24 3.19 7.80
C ILE A 175 26.06 4.44 7.50
N ALA A 176 26.71 4.47 6.35
CA ALA A 176 27.39 5.66 5.86
C ALA A 176 26.37 6.71 5.42
N VAL A 177 26.54 7.95 5.89
CA VAL A 177 25.69 9.09 5.51
C VAL A 177 26.50 10.06 4.66
N GLU A 178 25.92 10.45 3.52
CA GLU A 178 26.43 11.50 2.65
C GLU A 178 25.38 12.61 2.57
N GLU A 179 25.79 13.86 2.78
CA GLU A 179 24.90 15.02 2.77
C GLU A 179 25.26 15.96 1.63
N VAL A 180 24.23 16.44 0.89
CA VAL A 180 24.35 17.37 -0.24
C VAL A 180 23.36 18.51 -0.11
#